data_4e92f80869e99402b49c355ed24c8e0e
#
_entry.id   4e92f80869e99402b49c355ed24c8e0e
#
_cell.length_a   1.000
_cell.length_b   1.000
_cell.length_c   1.000
_cell.angle_alpha   90.00
_cell.angle_beta   90.00
_cell.angle_gamma   90.00
#
_symmetry.space_group_name_H-M   'P 1'
#
loop_
_entity.id
_entity.type
_entity.pdbx_description
1 polymer ?
#
loop_
_entity_poly.entity_id
_entity_poly.type
_entity_poly.pdbx_seq_one_letter_code
_entity_poly.pdbx_strand_id
1 'polypeptide(L)' 'MDIRNEIKSYIVKEGMTMRELIDMLSFEYGWSDSVPNFSGKLSRGSLRYSEAVEMADVMGYDIVWVKRKTSNK' A
#
# COMPACT_ATOMS: atom_id res chain seq x y z
N MET A 1 -5.71 -0.81 13.90
CA MET A 1 -4.63 -0.63 12.93
C MET A 1 -4.91 0.55 12.04
N ASP A 2 -3.92 1.39 11.82
CA ASP A 2 -4.06 2.55 10.95
C ASP A 2 -3.35 2.26 9.64
N ILE A 3 -4.12 1.92 8.62
CA ILE A 3 -3.57 1.53 7.33
C ILE A 3 -2.76 2.67 6.70
N ARG A 4 -3.19 3.91 6.91
CA ARG A 4 -2.47 5.04 6.34
C ARG A 4 -1.06 5.15 6.91
N ASN A 5 -0.92 5.05 8.22
CA ASN A 5 0.39 5.13 8.84
C ASN A 5 1.26 3.93 8.47
N GLU A 6 0.66 2.77 8.37
CA GLU A 6 1.40 1.58 7.98
C GLU A 6 1.96 1.73 6.57
N ILE A 7 1.12 2.15 5.61
CA ILE A 7 1.58 2.33 4.24
C ILE A 7 2.65 3.41 4.15
N LYS A 8 2.45 4.52 4.87
CA LYS A 8 3.44 5.59 4.85
C LYS A 8 4.78 5.13 5.40
N SER A 9 4.76 4.23 6.40
CA SER A 9 6.02 3.75 6.97
C SER A 9 6.80 2.93 5.95
N TYR A 10 6.12 2.15 5.10
CA TYR A 10 6.81 1.42 4.05
C TYR A 10 7.36 2.35 2.98
N ILE A 11 6.61 3.37 2.62
CA ILE A 11 7.07 4.35 1.64
C ILE A 11 8.37 5.01 2.12
N VAL A 12 8.38 5.43 3.38
CA VAL A 12 9.56 6.05 3.97
C VAL A 12 10.73 5.06 4.02
N LYS A 13 10.43 3.83 4.42
CA LYS A 13 11.46 2.80 4.52
C LYS A 13 12.14 2.55 3.18
N GLU A 14 11.40 2.65 2.09
CA GLU A 14 11.96 2.45 0.76
C GLU A 14 12.59 3.72 0.20
N GLY A 15 12.56 4.80 0.95
CA GLY A 15 13.18 6.03 0.50
C GLY A 15 12.49 6.69 -0.67
N MET A 16 11.19 6.46 -0.81
CA MET A 16 10.46 7.04 -1.94
C MET A 16 9.39 7.98 -1.43
N THR A 17 8.85 8.77 -2.35
CA THR A 17 7.76 9.68 -2.04
C THR A 17 6.45 9.07 -2.50
N MET A 18 5.35 9.64 -2.01
CA MET A 18 4.03 9.21 -2.45
C MET A 18 3.87 9.43 -3.96
N ARG A 19 4.45 10.52 -4.48
CA ARG A 19 4.41 10.81 -5.90
C ARG A 19 5.11 9.71 -6.70
N GLU A 20 6.27 9.28 -6.23
CA GLU A 20 7.02 8.23 -6.91
C GLU A 20 6.27 6.91 -6.89
N LEU A 21 5.65 6.58 -5.76
CA LEU A 21 4.86 5.35 -5.66
C LEU A 21 3.70 5.38 -6.64
N ILE A 22 2.97 6.49 -6.70
CA ILE A 22 1.83 6.62 -7.61
C ILE A 22 2.29 6.55 -9.06
N ASP A 23 3.42 7.15 -9.39
CA ASP A 23 3.94 7.06 -10.75
C ASP A 23 4.22 5.60 -11.14
N MET A 24 4.80 4.82 -10.23
CA MET A 24 5.07 3.43 -10.49
C MET A 24 3.78 2.62 -10.65
N LEU A 25 2.79 2.89 -9.80
CA LEU A 25 1.51 2.20 -9.87
C LEU A 25 0.74 2.56 -11.13
N SER A 26 0.84 3.81 -11.53
CA SER A 26 0.20 4.24 -12.77
C SER A 26 0.83 3.54 -13.97
N PHE A 27 2.14 3.41 -13.98
CA PHE A 27 2.85 2.76 -15.07
C PHE A 27 2.59 1.26 -15.11
N GLU A 28 2.68 0.60 -13.96
CA GLU A 28 2.60 -0.87 -13.91
C GLU A 28 1.17 -1.38 -13.95
N TYR A 29 0.24 -0.67 -13.31
CA TYR A 29 -1.11 -1.18 -13.09
C TYR A 29 -2.21 -0.26 -13.57
N GLY A 30 -1.85 0.88 -14.17
CA GLY A 30 -2.85 1.79 -14.71
C GLY A 30 -3.62 2.57 -13.66
N TRP A 31 -3.04 2.77 -12.49
CA TRP A 31 -3.70 3.58 -11.47
C TRP A 31 -3.81 5.03 -11.92
N SER A 32 -4.82 5.72 -11.38
CA SER A 32 -4.88 7.18 -11.53
C SER A 32 -3.64 7.78 -10.87
N ASP A 33 -3.02 8.75 -11.54
CA ASP A 33 -1.80 9.36 -11.01
C ASP A 33 -2.09 10.53 -10.11
N SER A 34 -3.25 10.52 -9.44
CA SER A 34 -3.67 11.58 -8.54
C SER A 34 -3.26 11.26 -7.11
N VAL A 35 -2.27 11.99 -6.60
CA VAL A 35 -1.87 11.85 -5.20
C VAL A 35 -3.01 12.15 -4.24
N PRO A 36 -3.82 13.20 -4.46
CA PRO A 36 -4.96 13.44 -3.56
C PRO A 36 -5.96 12.29 -3.51
N ASN A 37 -6.23 11.63 -4.63
CA ASN A 37 -7.11 10.46 -4.63
C ASN A 37 -6.55 9.34 -3.78
N PHE A 38 -5.28 9.05 -3.94
CA PHE A 38 -4.62 8.01 -3.17
C PHE A 38 -4.62 8.35 -1.68
N SER A 39 -4.25 9.58 -1.38
CA SER A 39 -4.24 10.04 0.00
C SER A 39 -5.62 9.94 0.65
N GLY A 40 -6.67 10.26 -0.12
CA GLY A 40 -8.03 10.13 0.34
C GLY A 40 -8.41 8.69 0.64
N LYS A 41 -8.00 7.76 -0.22
CA LYS A 41 -8.26 6.33 0.02
C LYS A 41 -7.62 5.88 1.31
N LEU A 42 -6.39 6.29 1.55
CA LEU A 42 -5.69 5.90 2.78
C LEU A 42 -6.39 6.50 4.00
N SER A 43 -6.78 7.76 3.92
CA SER A 43 -7.43 8.44 5.05
C SER A 43 -8.76 7.79 5.40
N ARG A 44 -9.52 7.37 4.39
CA ARG A 44 -10.83 6.74 4.60
C ARG A 44 -10.72 5.27 4.92
N GLY A 45 -9.55 4.67 4.74
CA GLY A 45 -9.39 3.24 4.91
C GLY A 45 -10.11 2.44 3.84
N SER A 46 -10.29 3.02 2.66
CA SER A 46 -11.03 2.36 1.59
C SER A 46 -10.14 1.69 0.56
N LEU A 47 -8.89 1.45 0.91
CA LEU A 47 -7.96 0.75 0.04
C LEU A 47 -8.39 -0.71 -0.11
N ARG A 48 -8.48 -1.18 -1.34
CA ARG A 48 -8.84 -2.58 -1.59
C ARG A 48 -7.64 -3.47 -1.37
N TYR A 49 -7.92 -4.74 -1.05
CA TYR A 49 -6.84 -5.71 -0.87
C TYR A 49 -5.99 -5.84 -2.13
N SER A 50 -6.63 -5.89 -3.30
CA SER A 50 -5.89 -5.98 -4.55
C SER A 50 -4.97 -4.78 -4.73
N GLU A 51 -5.41 -3.61 -4.31
CA GLU A 51 -4.57 -2.42 -4.39
C GLU A 51 -3.38 -2.52 -3.44
N ALA A 52 -3.59 -3.09 -2.27
CA ALA A 52 -2.49 -3.29 -1.33
C ALA A 52 -1.45 -4.23 -1.91
N VAL A 53 -1.89 -5.30 -2.57
CA VAL A 53 -0.98 -6.26 -3.20
C VAL A 53 -0.17 -5.58 -4.30
N GLU A 54 -0.82 -4.74 -5.10
CA GLU A 54 -0.13 -4.04 -6.18
C GLU A 54 0.90 -3.05 -5.63
N MET A 55 0.54 -2.34 -4.56
CA MET A 55 1.50 -1.45 -3.92
C MET A 55 2.71 -2.21 -3.39
N ALA A 56 2.46 -3.34 -2.73
CA ALA A 56 3.53 -4.16 -2.22
C ALA A 56 4.46 -4.59 -3.36
N ASP A 57 3.87 -4.99 -4.48
CA ASP A 57 4.64 -5.46 -5.62
C ASP A 57 5.61 -4.39 -6.12
N VAL A 58 5.13 -3.16 -6.32
CA VAL A 58 6.02 -2.12 -6.86
C VAL A 58 7.06 -1.68 -5.84
N MET A 59 6.82 -1.89 -4.56
CA MET A 59 7.80 -1.56 -3.52
C MET A 59 8.74 -2.73 -3.20
N GLY A 60 8.52 -3.89 -3.81
CA GLY A 60 9.39 -5.04 -3.61
C GLY A 60 9.02 -5.89 -2.41
N TYR A 61 7.77 -5.86 -1.98
CA TYR A 61 7.29 -6.66 -0.86
C TYR A 61 6.30 -7.71 -1.32
N ASP A 62 6.21 -8.77 -0.55
CA ASP A 62 5.14 -9.76 -0.69
C ASP A 62 4.22 -9.65 0.50
N ILE A 63 2.93 -9.80 0.24
CA ILE A 63 1.96 -9.89 1.33
C ILE A 63 1.67 -11.37 1.54
N VAL A 64 1.92 -11.84 2.77
CA VAL A 64 1.75 -13.25 3.08
C VAL A 64 0.83 -13.39 4.28
N TRP A 65 0.17 -14.54 4.34
CA TRP A 65 -0.70 -14.89 5.44
C TRP A 65 0.03 -15.88 6.31
N VAL A 66 0.12 -15.58 7.60
CA VAL A 66 0.82 -16.44 8.53
C VAL A 66 -0.15 -16.94 9.57
N LYS A 67 -0.22 -18.25 9.73
CA LYS A 67 -1.12 -18.83 10.70
C LYS A 67 -0.60 -18.54 12.11
N ARG A 68 -1.50 -18.17 12.99
CA ARG A 68 -1.11 -17.90 14.36
C ARG A 68 -0.63 -19.17 15.04
N LYS A 69 0.36 -19.05 15.86
CA LYS A 69 0.87 -20.19 16.62
C LYS A 69 -0.06 -20.55 17.76
N THR A 70 -0.59 -19.55 18.44
CA THR A 70 -1.57 -19.82 19.48
C THR A 70 -2.92 -19.64 18.83
N SER A 71 -3.71 -20.69 18.85
CA SER A 71 -4.99 -20.61 18.22
C SER A 71 -6.01 -20.33 19.26
N ASN A 72 -6.25 -19.21 19.50
CA ASN A 72 -7.37 -18.92 20.28
C ASN A 72 -8.49 -18.58 19.45
N LYS A 73 -8.48 -18.77 19.03
CA LYS A 73 -9.39 -18.51 18.43
C LYS A 73 -9.81 -18.48 18.14
#